data_c35e993e20a38492800461caf3eeb8d4
#
_entry.id   c35e993e20a38492800461caf3eeb8d4
#
_cell.length_a   1.000
_cell.length_b   1.000
_cell.length_c   1.000
_cell.angle_alpha   90.00
_cell.angle_beta   90.00
_cell.angle_gamma   90.00
#
_symmetry.space_group_name_H-M   'P 1'
#
loop_
_entity.id
_entity.type
_entity.pdbx_description
1 polymer ?
#
loop_
_entity_poly.entity_id
_entity_poly.type
_entity_poly.pdbx_seq_one_letter_code
_entity_poly.pdbx_strand_id
1 'polypeptide(L)'
;MCYRAYTRSQHASMAPHATPELLRTPLEELCLTIKSLGLGECEPFIRKALQPPTPKSVHNAVELLVTIGALTRESETLTPLGRHLASLPVDPRVGKMLVTASTLGCLSPALTIAAGMAYKDPFVLPMDKKHLADAVRRQLAGDTHSDHIALVRAFEGWTCARADGGVRCGWDYARRNFLSGNTLELMSDMRRQFAELLRAIGFLPDGARTADYVDASHNRHARDVSMLRAVICAGMYPRLVSIRKRGKRNELATHEDGKVECHPGSVNSVFGTNFPFPWLVYGEKIKTSGVYVRDSTCVPAYAALLLGGDFETDAEGADPHSSTELHSSTKNPHSSTEPDVGIKICGGNYTFSAPRHVLTLIRGLRRELDRLLDAKSRDPGLDLTRSGSAKVVDALRTLLAEEERVAYGGGSQADTWRRGSDYNDEDSRGGGYPYGERARGGGYGGGRGGGSFGRGRGRGGGGNSGGVSDWECPGGCGWVFGHKRRCFRCGVPRDGGGDGFVGGPSAPGHTRF
;
A
#
# COMPACT_ATOMS: atom_id res chain seq x y z
N MET A 1 -7.84 40.61 21.05
CA MET A 1 -9.02 41.07 20.32
C MET A 1 -9.34 40.00 19.28
N CYS A 2 -10.61 39.52 19.19
CA CYS A 2 -10.99 38.46 18.26
C CYS A 2 -11.91 39.04 17.18
N TYR A 3 -11.53 38.90 15.91
CA TYR A 3 -12.34 39.32 14.77
C TYR A 3 -13.01 38.10 14.16
N ARG A 4 -14.35 38.14 14.06
CA ARG A 4 -15.13 37.06 13.48
C ARG A 4 -15.32 37.33 11.97
N ALA A 5 -14.97 36.36 11.14
CA ALA A 5 -15.09 36.45 9.67
C ALA A 5 -16.49 36.06 9.15
N TYR A 6 -17.53 36.15 9.99
CA TYR A 6 -18.91 35.82 9.67
C TYR A 6 -19.89 36.82 10.30
N THR A 7 -21.11 36.88 9.83
CA THR A 7 -22.12 37.85 10.25
C THR A 7 -22.70 37.53 11.65
N ARG A 8 -23.29 38.51 12.31
CA ARG A 8 -24.01 38.32 13.57
C ARG A 8 -25.16 37.30 13.45
N SER A 9 -25.88 37.33 12.32
CA SER A 9 -26.95 36.36 12.05
C SER A 9 -26.43 34.94 11.93
N GLN A 10 -25.33 34.73 11.21
CA GLN A 10 -24.67 33.41 11.16
C GLN A 10 -24.21 32.94 12.52
N HIS A 11 -23.64 33.85 13.35
CA HIS A 11 -23.25 33.50 14.70
C HIS A 11 -24.44 33.08 15.58
N ALA A 12 -25.56 33.78 15.46
CA ALA A 12 -26.77 33.46 16.24
C ALA A 12 -27.40 32.12 15.82
N SER A 13 -27.20 31.69 14.58
CA SER A 13 -27.70 30.42 14.03
C SER A 13 -26.76 29.24 14.29
N MET A 14 -25.52 29.47 14.75
CA MET A 14 -24.59 28.40 15.09
C MET A 14 -25.02 27.70 16.38
N ALA A 15 -24.82 26.38 16.43
CA ALA A 15 -24.99 25.63 17.65
C ALA A 15 -24.04 26.18 18.76
N PRO A 16 -24.48 26.31 19.99
CA PRO A 16 -23.66 26.88 21.08
C PRO A 16 -22.42 26.05 21.40
N HIS A 17 -22.49 24.74 21.15
CA HIS A 17 -21.41 23.81 21.38
C HIS A 17 -21.21 22.90 20.16
N ALA A 18 -19.97 22.47 19.92
CA ALA A 18 -19.68 21.44 18.91
C ALA A 18 -20.33 20.10 19.32
N THR A 19 -20.72 19.31 18.32
CA THR A 19 -21.17 17.92 18.56
C THR A 19 -20.09 17.17 19.34
N PRO A 20 -20.45 16.44 20.42
CA PRO A 20 -19.49 15.65 21.18
C PRO A 20 -18.66 14.73 20.32
N GLU A 21 -17.40 14.54 20.69
CA GLU A 21 -16.44 13.73 19.92
C GLU A 21 -16.94 12.30 19.72
N LEU A 22 -17.54 11.71 20.75
CA LEU A 22 -18.14 10.38 20.73
C LEU A 22 -19.18 10.17 19.62
N LEU A 23 -19.83 11.24 19.15
CA LEU A 23 -20.85 11.19 18.09
C LEU A 23 -20.31 11.41 16.67
N ARG A 24 -19.02 11.78 16.54
CA ARG A 24 -18.41 12.15 15.26
C ARG A 24 -17.12 11.41 14.94
N THR A 25 -16.58 10.65 15.88
CA THR A 25 -15.37 9.81 15.68
C THR A 25 -15.75 8.35 15.50
N PRO A 26 -14.93 7.58 14.80
CA PRO A 26 -15.07 6.12 14.74
C PRO A 26 -15.04 5.51 16.13
N LEU A 27 -15.88 4.49 16.38
CA LEU A 27 -16.05 3.89 17.71
C LEU A 27 -15.20 2.63 17.92
N GLU A 28 -14.48 2.18 16.93
CA GLU A 28 -13.72 0.93 16.92
C GLU A 28 -12.63 0.92 18.01
N GLU A 29 -11.88 2.02 18.15
CA GLU A 29 -10.84 2.15 19.18
C GLU A 29 -11.44 2.16 20.58
N LEU A 30 -12.58 2.85 20.75
CA LEU A 30 -13.31 2.86 22.03
C LEU A 30 -13.81 1.45 22.38
N CYS A 31 -14.40 0.73 21.42
CA CYS A 31 -14.86 -0.64 21.62
C CYS A 31 -13.71 -1.57 22.04
N LEU A 32 -12.56 -1.47 21.38
CA LEU A 32 -11.36 -2.23 21.76
C LEU A 32 -10.89 -1.89 23.18
N THR A 33 -10.90 -0.61 23.53
CA THR A 33 -10.53 -0.15 24.87
C THR A 33 -11.49 -0.69 25.94
N ILE A 34 -12.81 -0.65 25.71
CA ILE A 34 -13.82 -1.23 26.60
C ILE A 34 -13.55 -2.72 26.84
N LYS A 35 -13.29 -3.47 25.78
CA LYS A 35 -12.99 -4.91 25.86
C LYS A 35 -11.65 -5.20 26.54
N SER A 36 -10.63 -4.38 26.26
CA SER A 36 -9.30 -4.49 26.88
C SER A 36 -9.33 -4.26 28.39
N LEU A 37 -10.18 -3.34 28.85
CA LEU A 37 -10.35 -3.04 30.27
C LEU A 37 -11.36 -3.96 30.97
N GLY A 38 -11.99 -4.90 30.26
CA GLY A 38 -12.96 -5.83 30.83
C GLY A 38 -14.25 -5.16 31.33
N LEU A 39 -14.67 -4.04 30.71
CA LEU A 39 -15.82 -3.24 31.14
C LEU A 39 -17.19 -3.81 30.68
N GLY A 40 -17.19 -4.99 30.07
CA GLY A 40 -18.38 -5.71 29.61
C GLY A 40 -18.65 -5.57 28.11
N GLU A 41 -19.94 -5.61 27.72
CA GLU A 41 -20.36 -5.43 26.35
C GLU A 41 -20.30 -3.97 25.90
N CYS A 42 -19.96 -3.73 24.63
CA CYS A 42 -19.72 -2.38 24.12
C CYS A 42 -20.98 -1.51 24.17
N GLU A 43 -22.12 -2.01 23.71
CA GLU A 43 -23.36 -1.22 23.64
C GLU A 43 -23.90 -0.81 25.02
N PRO A 44 -24.09 -1.74 26.01
CA PRO A 44 -24.55 -1.37 27.35
C PRO A 44 -23.61 -0.41 28.07
N PHE A 45 -22.30 -0.50 27.82
CA PHE A 45 -21.31 0.41 28.41
C PHE A 45 -21.41 1.81 27.82
N ILE A 46 -21.39 1.93 26.49
CA ILE A 46 -21.43 3.22 25.76
C ILE A 46 -22.77 3.93 25.99
N ARG A 47 -23.86 3.19 26.18
CA ARG A 47 -25.20 3.76 26.51
C ARG A 47 -25.23 4.57 27.81
N LYS A 48 -24.27 4.37 28.72
CA LYS A 48 -24.14 5.15 29.96
C LYS A 48 -23.55 6.55 29.76
N ALA A 49 -23.05 6.88 28.55
CA ALA A 49 -22.54 8.21 28.27
C ALA A 49 -23.64 9.26 28.32
N LEU A 50 -23.27 10.54 28.61
CA LEU A 50 -24.21 11.65 28.66
C LEU A 50 -24.97 11.88 27.34
N GLN A 51 -24.29 11.68 26.23
CA GLN A 51 -24.85 11.71 24.88
C GLN A 51 -24.32 10.48 24.11
N PRO A 52 -25.01 9.33 24.24
CA PRO A 52 -24.56 8.11 23.60
C PRO A 52 -24.77 8.16 22.08
N PRO A 53 -23.89 7.55 21.29
CA PRO A 53 -24.11 7.31 19.87
C PRO A 53 -25.30 6.38 19.63
N THR A 54 -25.75 6.30 18.38
CA THR A 54 -26.84 5.38 18.05
C THR A 54 -26.41 3.92 18.25
N PRO A 55 -27.31 3.02 18.69
CA PRO A 55 -26.99 1.59 18.81
C PRO A 55 -26.43 1.00 17.51
N LYS A 56 -26.95 1.46 16.36
CA LYS A 56 -26.47 1.04 15.03
C LYS A 56 -25.01 1.39 14.80
N SER A 57 -24.55 2.58 15.26
CA SER A 57 -23.15 2.99 15.13
C SER A 57 -22.22 2.10 15.95
N VAL A 58 -22.65 1.74 17.16
CA VAL A 58 -21.88 0.81 18.02
C VAL A 58 -21.85 -0.59 17.41
N HIS A 59 -22.99 -1.08 16.96
CA HIS A 59 -23.08 -2.38 16.29
C HIS A 59 -22.16 -2.44 15.05
N ASN A 60 -22.17 -1.40 14.20
CA ASN A 60 -21.30 -1.35 13.02
C ASN A 60 -19.81 -1.38 13.41
N ALA A 61 -19.41 -0.71 14.51
CA ALA A 61 -18.04 -0.74 14.98
C ALA A 61 -17.65 -2.14 15.49
N VAL A 62 -18.53 -2.80 16.24
CA VAL A 62 -18.31 -4.18 16.71
C VAL A 62 -18.23 -5.16 15.52
N GLU A 63 -19.16 -5.07 14.55
CA GLU A 63 -19.15 -5.90 13.33
C GLU A 63 -17.86 -5.70 12.52
N LEU A 64 -17.36 -4.46 12.41
CA LEU A 64 -16.08 -4.21 11.78
C LEU A 64 -14.94 -4.91 12.54
N LEU A 65 -14.91 -4.81 13.87
CA LEU A 65 -13.89 -5.46 14.70
C LEU A 65 -13.95 -6.99 14.60
N VAL A 66 -15.14 -7.58 14.49
CA VAL A 66 -15.32 -9.01 14.20
C VAL A 66 -14.80 -9.34 12.80
N THR A 67 -15.15 -8.55 11.80
CA THR A 67 -14.75 -8.74 10.40
C THR A 67 -13.23 -8.70 10.22
N ILE A 68 -12.54 -7.83 10.94
CA ILE A 68 -11.06 -7.77 10.89
C ILE A 68 -10.38 -8.81 11.79
N GLY A 69 -11.14 -9.60 12.53
CA GLY A 69 -10.63 -10.64 13.42
C GLY A 69 -10.12 -10.14 14.77
N ALA A 70 -10.51 -8.94 15.20
CA ALA A 70 -10.13 -8.38 16.51
C ALA A 70 -11.03 -8.90 17.65
N LEU A 71 -12.29 -9.18 17.36
CA LEU A 71 -13.26 -9.75 18.29
C LEU A 71 -13.82 -11.07 17.77
N THR A 72 -14.21 -11.96 18.68
CA THR A 72 -14.97 -13.17 18.37
C THR A 72 -16.42 -12.80 18.12
N ARG A 73 -17.08 -13.51 17.17
CA ARG A 73 -18.47 -13.21 16.77
C ARG A 73 -19.48 -13.55 17.88
N GLU A 74 -19.30 -14.68 18.57
CA GLU A 74 -20.27 -15.17 19.52
C GLU A 74 -20.28 -14.43 20.86
N SER A 75 -19.10 -13.97 21.32
CA SER A 75 -18.94 -13.44 22.69
C SER A 75 -18.33 -12.05 22.74
N GLU A 76 -18.05 -11.44 21.60
CA GLU A 76 -17.33 -10.16 21.50
C GLU A 76 -16.07 -10.12 22.37
N THR A 77 -15.36 -11.23 22.53
CA THR A 77 -14.11 -11.27 23.28
C THR A 77 -12.92 -10.96 22.40
N LEU A 78 -11.88 -10.35 22.99
CA LEU A 78 -10.64 -10.05 22.27
C LEU A 78 -9.92 -11.32 21.82
N THR A 79 -9.66 -11.41 20.52
CA THR A 79 -8.76 -12.41 19.96
C THR A 79 -7.30 -12.11 20.33
N PRO A 80 -6.33 -13.02 20.08
CA PRO A 80 -4.91 -12.68 20.20
C PRO A 80 -4.52 -11.43 19.39
N LEU A 81 -4.99 -11.31 18.14
CA LEU A 81 -4.82 -10.11 17.31
C LEU A 81 -5.49 -8.89 17.97
N GLY A 82 -6.74 -9.02 18.45
CA GLY A 82 -7.48 -7.93 19.07
C GLY A 82 -6.78 -7.34 20.30
N ARG A 83 -6.08 -8.15 21.09
CA ARG A 83 -5.27 -7.66 22.22
C ARG A 83 -4.14 -6.75 21.76
N HIS A 84 -3.45 -7.11 20.67
CA HIS A 84 -2.41 -6.26 20.09
C HIS A 84 -3.00 -4.98 19.50
N LEU A 85 -4.12 -5.08 18.79
CA LEU A 85 -4.78 -3.90 18.22
C LEU A 85 -5.27 -2.92 19.29
N ALA A 86 -5.75 -3.43 20.42
CA ALA A 86 -6.16 -2.60 21.56
C ALA A 86 -4.98 -1.87 22.23
N SER A 87 -3.75 -2.38 22.07
CA SER A 87 -2.53 -1.77 22.62
C SER A 87 -1.90 -0.76 21.66
N LEU A 88 -2.36 -0.71 20.40
CA LEU A 88 -1.84 0.20 19.38
C LEU A 88 -2.77 1.42 19.26
N PRO A 89 -2.30 2.66 19.54
CA PRO A 89 -3.11 3.87 19.40
C PRO A 89 -3.21 4.29 17.91
N VAL A 90 -3.77 3.41 17.09
CA VAL A 90 -3.98 3.60 15.64
C VAL A 90 -5.30 2.96 15.22
N ASP A 91 -5.85 3.39 14.08
CA ASP A 91 -7.01 2.71 13.48
C ASP A 91 -6.77 1.18 13.45
N PRO A 92 -7.69 0.36 13.97
CA PRO A 92 -7.52 -1.09 14.06
C PRO A 92 -7.18 -1.77 12.73
N ARG A 93 -7.63 -1.22 11.62
CA ARG A 93 -7.27 -1.70 10.27
C ARG A 93 -5.81 -1.44 9.93
N VAL A 94 -5.31 -0.25 10.28
CA VAL A 94 -3.88 0.09 10.13
C VAL A 94 -3.05 -0.81 11.02
N GLY A 95 -3.48 -1.05 12.27
CA GLY A 95 -2.84 -2.00 13.17
C GLY A 95 -2.78 -3.42 12.57
N LYS A 96 -3.90 -3.93 12.04
CA LYS A 96 -3.94 -5.23 11.32
C LYS A 96 -2.99 -5.25 10.13
N MET A 97 -2.93 -4.18 9.34
CA MET A 97 -1.99 -4.06 8.22
C MET A 97 -0.54 -4.20 8.68
N LEU A 98 -0.15 -3.53 9.76
CA LEU A 98 1.22 -3.58 10.30
C LEU A 98 1.57 -4.98 10.83
N VAL A 99 0.67 -5.63 11.56
CA VAL A 99 0.85 -7.02 12.05
C VAL A 99 0.97 -7.98 10.87
N THR A 100 0.09 -7.88 9.89
CA THR A 100 0.15 -8.71 8.66
C THR A 100 1.44 -8.45 7.89
N ALA A 101 1.87 -7.19 7.77
CA ALA A 101 3.10 -6.81 7.08
C ALA A 101 4.36 -7.38 7.76
N SER A 102 4.41 -7.37 9.09
CA SER A 102 5.52 -7.98 9.84
C SER A 102 5.59 -9.50 9.63
N THR A 103 4.42 -10.15 9.51
CA THR A 103 4.29 -11.58 9.26
C THR A 103 4.70 -11.95 7.82
N LEU A 104 4.26 -11.17 6.84
CA LEU A 104 4.49 -11.43 5.42
C LEU A 104 5.80 -10.81 4.87
N GLY A 105 6.58 -10.13 5.69
CA GLY A 105 7.87 -9.56 5.29
C GLY A 105 7.75 -8.30 4.41
N CYS A 106 6.76 -7.45 4.66
CA CYS A 106 6.53 -6.18 3.95
C CYS A 106 6.45 -4.97 4.89
N LEU A 107 7.16 -5.01 6.02
CA LEU A 107 6.95 -4.04 7.11
C LEU A 107 7.32 -2.61 6.72
N SER A 108 8.48 -2.38 6.10
CA SER A 108 8.93 -1.02 5.77
C SER A 108 7.94 -0.24 4.90
N PRO A 109 7.45 -0.77 3.76
CA PRO A 109 6.42 -0.08 2.97
C PRO A 109 5.10 0.08 3.72
N ALA A 110 4.69 -0.90 4.54
CA ALA A 110 3.47 -0.79 5.35
C ALA A 110 3.56 0.32 6.40
N LEU A 111 4.72 0.51 7.04
CA LEU A 111 4.97 1.66 7.94
C LEU A 111 4.83 3.00 7.21
N THR A 112 5.27 3.09 5.94
CA THR A 112 5.08 4.31 5.14
C THR A 112 3.61 4.57 4.85
N ILE A 113 2.86 3.55 4.47
CA ILE A 113 1.43 3.65 4.20
C ILE A 113 0.68 4.05 5.48
N ALA A 114 0.98 3.38 6.60
CA ALA A 114 0.39 3.70 7.90
C ALA A 114 0.63 5.16 8.31
N ALA A 115 1.86 5.65 8.15
CA ALA A 115 2.21 7.04 8.45
C ALA A 115 1.47 8.05 7.56
N GLY A 116 1.34 7.75 6.26
CA GLY A 116 0.58 8.59 5.34
C GLY A 116 -0.92 8.62 5.65
N MET A 117 -1.49 7.49 6.03
CA MET A 117 -2.91 7.40 6.42
C MET A 117 -3.22 8.08 7.76
N ALA A 118 -2.29 8.01 8.72
CA ALA A 118 -2.50 8.55 10.06
C ALA A 118 -2.39 10.08 10.12
N TYR A 119 -1.71 10.72 9.17
CA TYR A 119 -1.49 12.17 9.22
C TYR A 119 -2.03 12.88 7.96
N LYS A 120 -1.24 12.92 6.91
CA LYS A 120 -1.55 13.69 5.71
C LYS A 120 -0.79 13.16 4.50
N ASP A 121 -1.44 13.14 3.35
CA ASP A 121 -0.81 12.88 2.05
C ASP A 121 0.32 13.91 1.79
N PRO A 122 1.55 13.49 1.50
CA PRO A 122 2.65 14.40 1.20
C PRO A 122 2.55 15.05 -0.19
N PHE A 123 1.69 14.56 -1.08
CA PHE A 123 1.53 15.12 -2.42
C PHE A 123 0.87 16.50 -2.39
N VAL A 124 1.55 17.48 -2.96
CA VAL A 124 1.09 18.87 -3.06
C VAL A 124 0.53 19.12 -4.47
N LEU A 125 -0.63 19.75 -4.54
CA LEU A 125 -1.31 20.10 -5.80
C LEU A 125 -1.36 21.62 -5.98
N PRO A 126 -0.31 22.27 -6.54
CA PRO A 126 -0.34 23.70 -6.84
C PRO A 126 -1.40 23.98 -7.93
N MET A 127 -2.18 25.06 -7.77
CA MET A 127 -3.27 25.38 -8.69
C MET A 127 -2.80 25.57 -10.13
N ASP A 128 -1.64 26.20 -10.32
CA ASP A 128 -1.02 26.51 -11.63
C ASP A 128 -0.32 25.30 -12.28
N LYS A 129 0.04 24.26 -11.50
CA LYS A 129 0.84 23.10 -11.94
C LYS A 129 0.20 21.77 -11.65
N LYS A 130 -1.13 21.76 -11.48
CA LYS A 130 -1.87 20.54 -11.12
C LYS A 130 -1.57 19.38 -12.07
N HIS A 131 -1.58 19.60 -13.38
CA HIS A 131 -1.32 18.57 -14.39
C HIS A 131 0.09 17.95 -14.30
N LEU A 132 1.10 18.74 -13.89
CA LEU A 132 2.46 18.25 -13.68
C LEU A 132 2.54 17.41 -12.39
N ALA A 133 1.92 17.88 -11.32
CA ALA A 133 1.88 17.14 -10.05
C ALA A 133 1.15 15.80 -10.22
N ASP A 134 0.01 15.78 -10.93
CA ASP A 134 -0.72 14.56 -11.25
C ASP A 134 0.10 13.61 -12.16
N ALA A 135 0.90 14.15 -13.09
CA ALA A 135 1.79 13.35 -13.94
C ALA A 135 2.89 12.68 -13.11
N VAL A 136 3.54 13.42 -12.22
CA VAL A 136 4.57 12.88 -11.31
C VAL A 136 3.98 11.81 -10.39
N ARG A 137 2.80 12.04 -9.80
CA ARG A 137 2.12 11.04 -8.95
C ARG A 137 1.85 9.75 -9.73
N ARG A 138 1.36 9.85 -10.98
CA ARG A 138 1.16 8.68 -11.85
C ARG A 138 2.47 7.99 -12.22
N GLN A 139 3.52 8.75 -12.47
CA GLN A 139 4.86 8.20 -12.73
C GLN A 139 5.37 7.39 -11.54
N LEU A 140 5.22 7.90 -10.30
CA LEU A 140 5.55 7.17 -9.09
C LEU A 140 4.70 5.91 -8.91
N ALA A 141 3.42 5.95 -9.25
CA ALA A 141 2.56 4.76 -9.25
C ALA A 141 3.00 3.74 -10.32
N GLY A 142 3.47 4.19 -11.48
CA GLY A 142 3.71 3.33 -12.63
C GLY A 142 2.44 2.56 -13.01
N ASP A 143 2.60 1.31 -13.41
CA ASP A 143 1.50 0.43 -13.82
C ASP A 143 0.79 -0.26 -12.64
N THR A 144 1.09 0.15 -11.39
CA THR A 144 0.54 -0.54 -10.21
C THR A 144 -0.91 -0.20 -9.91
N HIS A 145 -1.46 0.87 -10.47
CA HIS A 145 -2.81 1.36 -10.13
C HIS A 145 -3.02 1.48 -8.61
N SER A 146 -2.03 2.08 -7.90
CA SER A 146 -2.01 2.16 -6.45
C SER A 146 -1.51 3.51 -5.96
N ASP A 147 -2.38 4.24 -5.26
CA ASP A 147 -1.99 5.47 -4.54
C ASP A 147 -1.01 5.15 -3.41
N HIS A 148 -1.18 4.02 -2.74
CA HIS A 148 -0.30 3.59 -1.64
C HIS A 148 1.11 3.24 -2.12
N ILE A 149 1.26 2.57 -3.27
CA ILE A 149 2.58 2.28 -3.85
C ILE A 149 3.25 3.56 -4.36
N ALA A 150 2.48 4.49 -4.93
CA ALA A 150 3.00 5.82 -5.27
C ALA A 150 3.58 6.54 -4.05
N LEU A 151 2.88 6.49 -2.92
CA LEU A 151 3.35 7.05 -1.64
C LEU A 151 4.63 6.38 -1.14
N VAL A 152 4.70 5.04 -1.18
CA VAL A 152 5.90 4.29 -0.77
C VAL A 152 7.09 4.70 -1.61
N ARG A 153 6.97 4.73 -2.94
CA ARG A 153 8.05 5.11 -3.84
C ARG A 153 8.46 6.58 -3.68
N ALA A 154 7.50 7.48 -3.44
CA ALA A 154 7.80 8.88 -3.14
C ALA A 154 8.64 9.03 -1.87
N PHE A 155 8.29 8.32 -0.81
CA PHE A 155 9.01 8.32 0.45
C PHE A 155 10.40 7.67 0.33
N GLU A 156 10.51 6.54 -0.34
CA GLU A 156 11.80 5.86 -0.59
C GLU A 156 12.75 6.74 -1.40
N GLY A 157 12.28 7.36 -2.49
CA GLY A 157 13.08 8.27 -3.29
C GLY A 157 13.58 9.46 -2.50
N TRP A 158 12.74 10.04 -1.62
CA TRP A 158 13.14 11.10 -0.72
C TRP A 158 14.19 10.63 0.30
N THR A 159 14.02 9.45 0.88
CA THR A 159 14.98 8.87 1.83
C THR A 159 16.31 8.58 1.17
N CYS A 160 16.32 8.03 -0.05
CA CYS A 160 17.53 7.82 -0.84
C CYS A 160 18.24 9.14 -1.13
N ALA A 161 17.52 10.16 -1.59
CA ALA A 161 18.09 11.48 -1.85
C ALA A 161 18.73 12.11 -0.61
N ARG A 162 18.12 11.90 0.57
CA ARG A 162 18.72 12.34 1.86
C ARG A 162 19.96 11.56 2.22
N ALA A 163 19.98 10.26 1.99
CA ALA A 163 21.15 9.43 2.28
C ALA A 163 22.33 9.77 1.39
N ASP A 164 22.10 10.08 0.10
CA ASP A 164 23.14 10.38 -0.88
C ASP A 164 23.71 11.79 -0.75
N GLY A 165 22.90 12.80 -0.44
CA GLY A 165 23.31 14.21 -0.46
C GLY A 165 22.80 15.05 0.72
N GLY A 166 22.36 14.42 1.79
CA GLY A 166 21.90 15.07 3.00
C GLY A 166 20.53 15.73 2.87
N VAL A 167 20.19 16.52 3.88
CA VAL A 167 18.88 17.17 4.02
C VAL A 167 18.52 18.01 2.80
N ARG A 168 19.49 18.73 2.22
CA ARG A 168 19.26 19.59 1.05
C ARG A 168 18.79 18.80 -0.16
N CYS A 169 19.42 17.66 -0.46
CA CYS A 169 19.02 16.81 -1.58
C CYS A 169 17.63 16.22 -1.37
N GLY A 170 17.27 15.87 -0.13
CA GLY A 170 15.91 15.47 0.22
C GLY A 170 14.88 16.56 -0.06
N TRP A 171 15.16 17.81 0.32
CA TRP A 171 14.26 18.94 0.01
C TRP A 171 14.15 19.22 -1.49
N ASP A 172 15.27 19.12 -2.23
CA ASP A 172 15.25 19.28 -3.70
C ASP A 172 14.47 18.17 -4.39
N TYR A 173 14.59 16.93 -3.91
CA TYR A 173 13.76 15.81 -4.38
C TYR A 173 12.27 16.08 -4.12
N ALA A 174 11.90 16.46 -2.89
CA ALA A 174 10.53 16.75 -2.52
C ALA A 174 9.93 17.85 -3.42
N ARG A 175 10.65 18.95 -3.63
CA ARG A 175 10.21 20.05 -4.48
C ARG A 175 10.02 19.64 -5.93
N ARG A 176 10.95 18.87 -6.52
CA ARG A 176 10.84 18.38 -7.91
C ARG A 176 9.68 17.42 -8.11
N ASN A 177 9.34 16.64 -7.10
CA ASN A 177 8.26 15.65 -7.16
C ASN A 177 6.94 16.14 -6.56
N PHE A 178 6.76 17.43 -6.37
CA PHE A 178 5.55 18.02 -5.78
C PHE A 178 5.16 17.39 -4.43
N LEU A 179 6.16 17.18 -3.57
CA LEU A 179 5.99 16.62 -2.24
C LEU A 179 6.26 17.67 -1.16
N SER A 180 5.55 17.58 -0.05
CA SER A 180 5.80 18.38 1.14
C SER A 180 6.95 17.79 1.96
N GLY A 181 8.11 18.44 1.98
CA GLY A 181 9.25 17.99 2.78
C GLY A 181 8.92 17.88 4.27
N ASN A 182 8.17 18.84 4.82
CA ASN A 182 7.73 18.80 6.22
C ASN A 182 6.85 17.56 6.51
N THR A 183 5.95 17.22 5.58
CA THR A 183 5.09 16.04 5.73
C THR A 183 5.92 14.75 5.69
N LEU A 184 6.91 14.67 4.81
CA LEU A 184 7.81 13.52 4.72
C LEU A 184 8.67 13.34 5.98
N GLU A 185 9.13 14.44 6.60
CA GLU A 185 9.82 14.39 7.91
C GLU A 185 8.90 13.83 9.00
N LEU A 186 7.69 14.38 9.11
CA LEU A 186 6.69 13.88 10.08
C LEU A 186 6.35 12.40 9.82
N MET A 187 6.20 11.98 8.57
CA MET A 187 6.00 10.57 8.24
C MET A 187 7.19 9.71 8.69
N SER A 188 8.42 10.22 8.57
CA SER A 188 9.62 9.51 9.06
C SER A 188 9.55 9.31 10.57
N ASP A 189 9.15 10.34 11.32
CA ASP A 189 8.98 10.25 12.77
C ASP A 189 7.85 9.30 13.17
N MET A 190 6.71 9.37 12.50
CA MET A 190 5.58 8.45 12.73
C MET A 190 5.94 7.00 12.42
N ARG A 191 6.68 6.74 11.34
CA ARG A 191 7.21 5.40 11.03
C ARG A 191 8.05 4.86 12.18
N ARG A 192 8.88 5.70 12.81
CA ARG A 192 9.68 5.33 13.98
C ARG A 192 8.80 5.00 15.16
N GLN A 193 7.80 5.83 15.45
CA GLN A 193 6.84 5.57 16.53
C GLN A 193 6.08 4.26 16.33
N PHE A 194 5.58 3.98 15.12
CA PHE A 194 4.89 2.72 14.83
C PHE A 194 5.81 1.50 14.98
N ALA A 195 7.09 1.62 14.59
CA ALA A 195 8.06 0.56 14.80
C ALA A 195 8.36 0.34 16.30
N GLU A 196 8.42 1.41 17.10
CA GLU A 196 8.56 1.32 18.55
C GLU A 196 7.35 0.67 19.22
N LEU A 197 6.14 0.99 18.77
CA LEU A 197 4.92 0.33 19.24
C LEU A 197 4.90 -1.16 18.89
N LEU A 198 5.29 -1.53 17.67
CA LEU A 198 5.42 -2.95 17.26
C LEU A 198 6.49 -3.69 18.08
N ARG A 199 7.57 -3.02 18.48
CA ARG A 199 8.57 -3.57 19.38
C ARG A 199 8.00 -3.77 20.78
N ALA A 200 7.28 -2.79 21.31
CA ALA A 200 6.68 -2.87 22.64
C ALA A 200 5.69 -4.04 22.77
N ILE A 201 5.02 -4.43 21.68
CA ILE A 201 4.14 -5.61 21.64
C ILE A 201 4.84 -6.89 21.14
N GLY A 202 6.17 -6.86 20.94
CA GLY A 202 7.01 -8.03 20.66
C GLY A 202 7.14 -8.44 19.19
N PHE A 203 6.54 -7.71 18.24
CA PHE A 203 6.63 -8.03 16.79
C PHE A 203 8.00 -7.69 16.19
N LEU A 204 8.77 -6.82 16.83
CA LEU A 204 10.14 -6.51 16.46
C LEU A 204 11.10 -6.84 17.60
N PRO A 205 12.30 -7.34 17.31
CA PRO A 205 13.27 -7.70 18.33
C PRO A 205 13.78 -6.47 19.08
N ASP A 206 14.14 -6.65 20.35
CA ASP A 206 14.83 -5.64 21.15
C ASP A 206 16.23 -5.38 20.58
N GLY A 207 16.63 -4.11 20.54
CA GLY A 207 17.97 -3.70 20.10
C GLY A 207 18.14 -3.41 18.61
N ALA A 208 17.12 -3.55 17.77
CA ALA A 208 17.17 -3.02 16.42
C ALA A 208 17.33 -1.50 16.48
N ARG A 209 18.51 -0.98 16.10
CA ARG A 209 18.77 0.46 16.11
C ARG A 209 17.77 1.18 15.20
N THR A 210 17.25 2.29 15.68
CA THR A 210 16.14 3.06 15.14
C THR A 210 16.29 3.56 13.69
N ALA A 211 17.45 3.50 13.08
CA ALA A 211 17.67 3.95 11.71
C ALA A 211 17.27 2.91 10.66
N ASP A 212 17.35 1.62 11.00
CA ASP A 212 17.12 0.50 10.09
C ASP A 212 16.16 -0.50 10.71
N TYR A 213 14.86 -0.15 10.82
CA TYR A 213 13.76 -1.10 11.16
C TYR A 213 13.65 -2.24 10.15
N VAL A 214 14.64 -2.37 9.32
CA VAL A 214 14.72 -3.22 8.17
C VAL A 214 15.64 -4.38 8.52
N ASP A 215 15.23 -5.16 9.52
CA ASP A 215 15.72 -6.53 9.57
C ASP A 215 15.28 -7.22 8.27
N ALA A 216 16.20 -7.92 7.62
CA ALA A 216 15.97 -8.63 6.36
C ALA A 216 14.78 -9.60 6.47
N SER A 217 14.50 -10.15 7.65
CA SER A 217 13.37 -11.06 7.88
C SER A 217 12.00 -10.37 7.74
N HIS A 218 11.84 -9.17 8.30
CA HIS A 218 10.59 -8.41 8.26
C HIS A 218 10.36 -7.66 6.94
N ASN A 219 11.36 -7.65 6.04
CA ASN A 219 11.31 -6.90 4.78
C ASN A 219 11.75 -7.69 3.55
N ARG A 220 11.83 -9.02 3.65
CA ARG A 220 12.26 -9.87 2.52
C ARG A 220 11.36 -9.74 1.28
N HIS A 221 10.09 -9.34 1.45
CA HIS A 221 9.13 -9.12 0.38
C HIS A 221 8.73 -7.65 0.22
N ALA A 222 9.47 -6.72 0.84
CA ALA A 222 9.15 -5.28 0.82
C ALA A 222 9.09 -4.66 -0.60
N ARG A 223 9.76 -5.27 -1.58
CA ARG A 223 9.76 -4.84 -2.98
C ARG A 223 8.87 -5.70 -3.89
N ASP A 224 8.20 -6.69 -3.33
CA ASP A 224 7.26 -7.54 -4.06
C ASP A 224 5.90 -6.85 -4.10
N VAL A 225 5.52 -6.37 -5.28
CA VAL A 225 4.27 -5.59 -5.48
C VAL A 225 3.05 -6.44 -5.18
N SER A 226 3.03 -7.73 -5.54
CA SER A 226 1.91 -8.63 -5.27
C SER A 226 1.70 -8.81 -3.78
N MET A 227 2.79 -9.06 -3.03
CA MET A 227 2.73 -9.20 -1.58
C MET A 227 2.32 -7.91 -0.90
N LEU A 228 2.81 -6.77 -1.39
CA LEU A 228 2.42 -5.46 -0.84
C LEU A 228 0.94 -5.15 -1.09
N ARG A 229 0.40 -5.48 -2.27
CA ARG A 229 -1.05 -5.38 -2.56
C ARG A 229 -1.87 -6.25 -1.60
N ALA A 230 -1.40 -7.45 -1.29
CA ALA A 230 -2.06 -8.35 -0.36
C ALA A 230 -2.08 -7.79 1.07
N VAL A 231 -0.97 -7.20 1.53
CA VAL A 231 -0.89 -6.51 2.83
C VAL A 231 -1.81 -5.29 2.87
N ILE A 232 -1.83 -4.47 1.82
CA ILE A 232 -2.74 -3.33 1.70
C ILE A 232 -4.19 -3.82 1.72
N CYS A 233 -4.51 -4.89 1.00
CA CYS A 233 -5.84 -5.50 1.00
C CYS A 233 -6.26 -5.93 2.41
N ALA A 234 -5.39 -6.64 3.14
CA ALA A 234 -5.66 -7.07 4.52
C ALA A 234 -5.95 -5.89 5.47
N GLY A 235 -5.25 -4.77 5.28
CA GLY A 235 -5.42 -3.56 6.09
C GLY A 235 -6.64 -2.72 5.70
N MET A 236 -7.02 -2.71 4.44
CA MET A 236 -8.16 -1.90 3.98
C MET A 236 -9.50 -2.64 4.05
N TYR A 237 -9.47 -3.98 4.13
CA TYR A 237 -10.69 -4.78 4.20
C TYR A 237 -11.56 -4.38 5.41
N PRO A 238 -12.91 -4.28 5.27
CA PRO A 238 -13.76 -4.68 4.14
C PRO A 238 -14.03 -3.60 3.07
N ARG A 239 -13.26 -2.54 3.02
CA ARG A 239 -13.47 -1.41 2.09
C ARG A 239 -13.10 -1.81 0.65
N LEU A 240 -14.03 -2.48 -0.03
CA LEU A 240 -13.89 -2.96 -1.39
C LEU A 240 -14.76 -2.17 -2.37
N VAL A 241 -14.25 -1.99 -3.58
CA VAL A 241 -14.97 -1.48 -4.74
C VAL A 241 -14.89 -2.52 -5.85
N SER A 242 -16.02 -2.91 -6.40
CA SER A 242 -16.06 -3.75 -7.60
C SER A 242 -15.89 -2.90 -8.86
N ILE A 243 -15.12 -3.42 -9.81
CA ILE A 243 -14.87 -2.80 -11.11
C ILE A 243 -15.57 -3.64 -12.17
N ARG A 244 -16.53 -3.06 -12.88
CA ARG A 244 -17.20 -3.71 -14.01
C ARG A 244 -16.89 -2.93 -15.28
N LYS A 245 -16.38 -3.61 -16.30
CA LYS A 245 -16.12 -2.98 -17.59
C LYS A 245 -17.43 -2.85 -18.37
N ARG A 246 -17.81 -1.61 -18.73
CA ARG A 246 -19.01 -1.32 -19.53
C ARG A 246 -18.61 -0.54 -20.79
N GLY A 247 -18.31 -1.29 -21.85
CA GLY A 247 -17.75 -0.72 -23.10
C GLY A 247 -16.38 -0.09 -22.87
N LYS A 248 -16.26 1.23 -23.13
CA LYS A 248 -15.02 2.00 -22.92
C LYS A 248 -14.89 2.60 -21.51
N ARG A 249 -15.84 2.36 -20.61
CA ARG A 249 -15.87 2.92 -19.26
C ARG A 249 -15.81 1.79 -18.23
N ASN A 250 -15.23 2.11 -17.08
CA ASN A 250 -15.33 1.27 -15.90
C ASN A 250 -16.45 1.82 -15.02
N GLU A 251 -17.31 0.94 -14.55
CA GLU A 251 -18.30 1.22 -13.54
C GLU A 251 -17.74 0.72 -12.20
N LEU A 252 -17.53 1.66 -11.28
CA LEU A 252 -17.04 1.39 -9.94
C LEU A 252 -18.23 1.40 -8.99
N ALA A 253 -18.34 0.37 -8.15
CA ALA A 253 -19.45 0.27 -7.21
C ALA A 253 -19.01 -0.27 -5.85
N THR A 254 -19.52 0.34 -4.78
CA THR A 254 -19.50 -0.23 -3.44
C THR A 254 -20.87 -0.86 -3.12
N HIS A 255 -20.87 -1.77 -2.17
CA HIS A 255 -22.12 -2.38 -1.70
C HIS A 255 -23.08 -1.33 -1.08
N GLU A 256 -22.51 -0.39 -0.32
CA GLU A 256 -23.29 0.56 0.49
C GLU A 256 -23.92 1.69 -0.34
N ASP A 257 -23.16 2.27 -1.28
CA ASP A 257 -23.56 3.47 -2.02
C ASP A 257 -23.87 3.20 -3.51
N GLY A 258 -23.69 1.96 -3.97
CA GLY A 258 -23.79 1.64 -5.40
C GLY A 258 -22.64 2.29 -6.17
N LYS A 259 -22.95 3.17 -7.14
CA LYS A 259 -21.95 3.81 -7.99
C LYS A 259 -21.07 4.78 -7.20
N VAL A 260 -19.75 4.60 -7.36
CA VAL A 260 -18.72 5.49 -6.80
C VAL A 260 -17.72 5.89 -7.88
N GLU A 261 -16.89 6.89 -7.60
CA GLU A 261 -15.82 7.35 -8.48
C GLU A 261 -14.51 7.48 -7.70
N CYS A 262 -13.37 7.30 -8.37
CA CYS A 262 -12.10 7.61 -7.74
C CYS A 262 -11.95 9.13 -7.59
N HIS A 263 -11.46 9.56 -6.43
CA HIS A 263 -11.22 10.99 -6.18
C HIS A 263 -10.26 11.58 -7.23
N PRO A 264 -10.46 12.81 -7.72
CA PRO A 264 -9.62 13.43 -8.76
C PRO A 264 -8.11 13.45 -8.47
N GLY A 265 -7.71 13.37 -7.20
CA GLY A 265 -6.30 13.26 -6.79
C GLY A 265 -5.75 11.84 -6.81
N SER A 266 -6.57 10.82 -7.03
CA SER A 266 -6.11 9.43 -7.13
C SER A 266 -5.48 9.14 -8.49
N VAL A 267 -4.46 8.28 -8.53
CA VAL A 267 -3.87 7.78 -9.78
C VAL A 267 -4.88 7.00 -10.63
N ASN A 268 -5.93 6.49 -9.99
CA ASN A 268 -7.01 5.70 -10.60
C ASN A 268 -8.18 6.54 -11.14
N SER A 269 -8.12 7.87 -11.04
CA SER A 269 -9.18 8.78 -11.51
C SER A 269 -9.21 8.98 -13.03
N VAL A 270 -8.23 8.45 -13.77
CA VAL A 270 -8.10 8.67 -15.21
C VAL A 270 -9.19 7.93 -15.97
N PHE A 271 -9.86 8.64 -16.86
CA PHE A 271 -10.86 8.05 -17.73
C PHE A 271 -10.25 6.97 -18.64
N GLY A 272 -10.91 5.83 -18.73
CA GLY A 272 -10.46 4.72 -19.58
C GLY A 272 -9.32 3.89 -18.99
N THR A 273 -8.99 4.06 -17.71
CA THR A 273 -7.99 3.23 -17.03
C THR A 273 -8.28 1.73 -17.26
N ASN A 274 -7.28 1.00 -17.73
CA ASN A 274 -7.41 -0.44 -17.86
C ASN A 274 -6.91 -1.10 -16.57
N PHE A 275 -7.82 -1.37 -15.64
CA PHE A 275 -7.47 -2.05 -14.39
C PHE A 275 -7.08 -3.51 -14.64
N PRO A 276 -5.96 -3.98 -14.07
CA PRO A 276 -5.53 -5.37 -14.21
C PRO A 276 -6.40 -6.36 -13.43
N PHE A 277 -7.03 -5.90 -12.35
CA PHE A 277 -7.89 -6.70 -11.48
C PHE A 277 -9.27 -6.08 -11.33
N PRO A 278 -10.30 -6.87 -11.00
CA PRO A 278 -11.67 -6.38 -10.89
C PRO A 278 -12.01 -5.72 -9.55
N TRP A 279 -11.02 -5.48 -8.68
CA TRP A 279 -11.22 -4.96 -7.33
C TRP A 279 -10.29 -3.80 -7.02
N LEU A 280 -10.84 -2.80 -6.27
CA LEU A 280 -10.04 -1.80 -5.58
C LEU A 280 -10.33 -1.90 -4.08
N VAL A 281 -9.29 -1.67 -3.28
CA VAL A 281 -9.43 -1.29 -1.87
C VAL A 281 -9.20 0.21 -1.74
N TYR A 282 -9.78 0.85 -0.71
CA TYR A 282 -9.65 2.29 -0.52
C TYR A 282 -9.47 2.67 0.96
N GLY A 283 -8.78 3.77 1.20
CA GLY A 283 -8.56 4.31 2.55
C GLY A 283 -9.76 5.07 3.09
N GLU A 284 -10.33 5.98 2.30
CA GLU A 284 -11.39 6.88 2.73
C GLU A 284 -12.48 7.02 1.66
N LYS A 285 -13.73 7.22 2.11
CA LYS A 285 -14.87 7.52 1.25
C LYS A 285 -15.42 8.90 1.61
N ILE A 286 -15.53 9.76 0.60
CA ILE A 286 -15.99 11.14 0.73
C ILE A 286 -17.28 11.34 -0.08
N LYS A 287 -18.31 11.87 0.57
CA LYS A 287 -19.58 12.22 -0.08
C LYS A 287 -19.68 13.73 -0.24
N THR A 288 -19.72 14.19 -1.48
CA THR A 288 -19.92 15.61 -1.85
C THR A 288 -21.04 15.71 -2.88
N SER A 289 -20.76 16.16 -4.10
CA SER A 289 -21.68 16.08 -5.25
C SER A 289 -21.89 14.65 -5.76
N GLY A 290 -20.98 13.76 -5.45
CA GLY A 290 -20.99 12.33 -5.69
C GLY A 290 -20.30 11.60 -4.54
N VAL A 291 -20.18 10.28 -4.65
CA VAL A 291 -19.42 9.46 -3.70
C VAL A 291 -18.06 9.15 -4.31
N TYR A 292 -17.01 9.60 -3.63
CA TYR A 292 -15.62 9.44 -4.08
C TYR A 292 -14.82 8.57 -3.13
N VAL A 293 -14.00 7.67 -3.67
CA VAL A 293 -13.02 6.88 -2.92
C VAL A 293 -11.63 7.47 -3.10
N ARG A 294 -10.89 7.62 -1.98
CA ARG A 294 -9.51 8.11 -1.92
C ARG A 294 -8.57 7.00 -1.52
N ASP A 295 -7.30 7.21 -1.84
CA ASP A 295 -6.21 6.32 -1.47
C ASP A 295 -6.53 4.88 -1.87
N SER A 296 -6.69 4.69 -3.19
CA SER A 296 -7.16 3.44 -3.78
C SER A 296 -6.01 2.60 -4.34
N THR A 297 -6.13 1.29 -4.20
CA THR A 297 -5.19 0.30 -4.75
C THR A 297 -5.96 -0.81 -5.46
N CYS A 298 -5.58 -1.09 -6.71
CA CYS A 298 -6.08 -2.23 -7.45
C CYS A 298 -5.48 -3.52 -6.88
N VAL A 299 -6.34 -4.47 -6.50
CA VAL A 299 -5.94 -5.71 -5.81
C VAL A 299 -6.44 -6.95 -6.51
N PRO A 300 -5.63 -8.04 -6.50
CA PRO A 300 -6.02 -9.33 -7.06
C PRO A 300 -7.14 -9.99 -6.22
N ALA A 301 -7.92 -10.86 -6.85
CA ALA A 301 -9.03 -11.55 -6.21
C ALA A 301 -8.55 -12.45 -5.06
N TYR A 302 -7.42 -13.15 -5.24
CA TYR A 302 -6.87 -14.01 -4.21
C TYR A 302 -6.43 -13.24 -2.96
N ALA A 303 -5.98 -11.98 -3.08
CA ALA A 303 -5.66 -11.16 -1.91
C ALA A 303 -6.91 -10.93 -1.03
N ALA A 304 -8.05 -10.60 -1.64
CA ALA A 304 -9.30 -10.41 -0.92
C ALA A 304 -9.83 -11.72 -0.29
N LEU A 305 -9.72 -12.84 -1.00
CA LEU A 305 -10.17 -14.14 -0.53
C LEU A 305 -9.29 -14.74 0.58
N LEU A 306 -7.97 -14.54 0.51
CA LEU A 306 -7.02 -15.17 1.42
C LEU A 306 -6.71 -14.32 2.66
N LEU A 307 -6.77 -12.99 2.57
CA LEU A 307 -6.40 -12.08 3.64
C LEU A 307 -7.53 -11.14 4.08
N GLY A 308 -8.69 -11.23 3.43
CA GLY A 308 -9.92 -10.54 3.82
C GLY A 308 -10.59 -11.15 5.06
N GLY A 309 -11.87 -10.88 5.25
CA GLY A 309 -12.71 -11.53 6.26
C GLY A 309 -13.15 -12.93 5.85
N ASP A 310 -14.00 -13.54 6.66
CA ASP A 310 -14.59 -14.85 6.37
C ASP A 310 -15.37 -14.82 5.05
N PHE A 311 -15.47 -15.96 4.41
CA PHE A 311 -16.27 -16.14 3.22
C PHE A 311 -17.22 -17.33 3.35
N GLU A 312 -18.38 -17.19 2.76
CA GLU A 312 -19.42 -18.21 2.68
C GLU A 312 -19.45 -18.79 1.26
N THR A 313 -19.97 -20.01 1.11
CA THR A 313 -20.14 -20.62 -0.21
C THR A 313 -21.55 -21.11 -0.40
N ASP A 314 -22.07 -21.02 -1.61
CA ASP A 314 -23.42 -21.52 -1.94
C ASP A 314 -23.57 -23.04 -1.74
N ALA A 315 -22.45 -23.77 -1.59
CA ALA A 315 -22.46 -25.22 -1.34
C ALA A 315 -22.73 -25.60 0.13
N GLU A 316 -22.68 -24.68 1.08
CA GLU A 316 -22.88 -24.96 2.52
C GLU A 316 -24.35 -24.91 2.96
N GLY A 317 -25.24 -24.37 2.12
CA GLY A 317 -26.70 -24.31 2.37
C GLY A 317 -27.50 -25.40 1.72
N ALA A 318 -26.90 -26.27 0.93
CA ALA A 318 -27.60 -27.39 0.31
C ALA A 318 -27.55 -28.61 1.23
N ASP A 319 -28.63 -28.86 1.98
CA ASP A 319 -28.83 -30.13 2.65
C ASP A 319 -28.64 -31.26 1.63
N PRO A 320 -27.86 -32.34 1.95
CA PRO A 320 -27.62 -33.44 1.03
C PRO A 320 -28.90 -34.22 0.65
N HIS A 321 -30.04 -33.91 1.26
CA HIS A 321 -31.32 -34.56 1.04
C HIS A 321 -32.39 -33.68 0.38
N SER A 322 -32.12 -32.44 0.04
CA SER A 322 -33.04 -31.58 -0.69
C SER A 322 -32.81 -31.71 -2.20
N SER A 323 -33.37 -32.76 -2.80
CA SER A 323 -33.52 -32.89 -4.24
C SER A 323 -34.66 -32.00 -4.75
N THR A 324 -34.44 -30.69 -4.73
CA THR A 324 -35.30 -29.76 -5.45
C THR A 324 -34.70 -29.58 -6.84
N GLU A 325 -35.36 -30.17 -7.83
CA GLU A 325 -35.04 -30.03 -9.25
C GLU A 325 -35.04 -28.55 -9.66
N LEU A 326 -33.85 -27.95 -9.76
CA LEU A 326 -33.69 -26.71 -10.49
C LEU A 326 -33.64 -27.01 -11.98
N HIS A 327 -34.70 -26.63 -12.69
CA HIS A 327 -34.77 -26.66 -14.14
C HIS A 327 -33.55 -26.02 -14.76
N SER A 328 -32.61 -26.85 -15.22
CA SER A 328 -31.44 -26.42 -15.99
C SER A 328 -31.83 -26.32 -17.45
N SER A 329 -31.80 -25.11 -17.96
CA SER A 329 -31.77 -24.88 -19.40
C SER A 329 -30.43 -25.38 -19.96
N THR A 330 -30.55 -26.31 -20.95
CA THR A 330 -29.54 -26.72 -21.94
C THR A 330 -28.13 -27.10 -21.44
N LYS A 331 -28.00 -28.39 -21.10
CA LYS A 331 -26.69 -29.08 -21.01
C LYS A 331 -26.16 -29.38 -22.41
N ASN A 332 -24.97 -28.84 -22.74
CA ASN A 332 -24.12 -29.39 -23.78
C ASN A 332 -23.38 -30.63 -23.24
N PRO A 333 -23.53 -31.87 -23.83
CA PRO A 333 -23.01 -33.09 -23.24
C PRO A 333 -21.52 -33.34 -23.37
N HIS A 334 -20.72 -32.37 -23.78
CA HIS A 334 -19.26 -32.52 -24.01
C HIS A 334 -18.35 -31.61 -23.21
N SER A 335 -18.83 -30.91 -22.16
CA SER A 335 -17.98 -30.13 -21.29
C SER A 335 -17.77 -30.86 -19.96
N SER A 336 -16.58 -31.42 -19.79
CA SER A 336 -16.11 -32.06 -18.54
C SER A 336 -15.67 -31.03 -17.48
N THR A 337 -16.22 -29.83 -17.47
CA THR A 337 -15.96 -28.78 -16.48
C THR A 337 -16.91 -28.93 -15.32
N GLU A 338 -16.33 -29.12 -14.13
CA GLU A 338 -17.07 -29.05 -12.86
C GLU A 338 -17.83 -27.72 -12.76
N PRO A 339 -19.04 -27.68 -12.20
CA PRO A 339 -19.78 -26.44 -12.04
C PRO A 339 -19.05 -25.49 -11.09
N ASP A 340 -19.02 -24.22 -11.47
CA ASP A 340 -18.50 -23.16 -10.63
C ASP A 340 -19.37 -22.98 -9.38
N VAL A 341 -18.72 -22.74 -8.24
CA VAL A 341 -19.35 -22.47 -6.96
C VAL A 341 -19.20 -20.99 -6.64
N GLY A 342 -20.28 -20.36 -6.20
CA GLY A 342 -20.27 -18.99 -5.71
C GLY A 342 -19.56 -18.88 -4.35
N ILE A 343 -18.67 -17.92 -4.23
CA ILE A 343 -17.94 -17.57 -3.00
C ILE A 343 -18.37 -16.16 -2.61
N LYS A 344 -18.96 -16.01 -1.44
CA LYS A 344 -19.45 -14.72 -0.94
C LYS A 344 -18.55 -14.18 0.15
N ILE A 345 -18.18 -12.91 0.07
CA ILE A 345 -17.39 -12.18 1.09
C ILE A 345 -18.14 -10.94 1.57
N CYS A 346 -17.70 -10.34 2.66
CA CYS A 346 -18.33 -9.17 3.28
C CYS A 346 -19.82 -9.41 3.59
N GLY A 347 -20.18 -10.55 4.20
CA GLY A 347 -21.57 -10.87 4.50
C GLY A 347 -22.45 -11.06 3.25
N GLY A 348 -21.91 -11.62 2.17
CA GLY A 348 -22.61 -11.87 0.93
C GLY A 348 -22.67 -10.70 -0.06
N ASN A 349 -22.05 -9.56 0.26
CA ASN A 349 -22.12 -8.34 -0.54
C ASN A 349 -21.32 -8.40 -1.85
N TYR A 350 -20.30 -9.26 -1.91
CA TYR A 350 -19.51 -9.48 -3.12
C TYR A 350 -19.39 -10.99 -3.38
N THR A 351 -19.53 -11.36 -4.64
CA THR A 351 -19.50 -12.77 -5.07
C THR A 351 -18.37 -13.00 -6.05
N PHE A 352 -17.62 -14.06 -5.81
CA PHE A 352 -16.64 -14.65 -6.73
C PHE A 352 -17.21 -15.99 -7.25
N SER A 353 -16.67 -16.48 -8.35
CA SER A 353 -17.00 -17.77 -8.89
C SER A 353 -15.72 -18.56 -9.17
N ALA A 354 -15.67 -19.81 -8.73
CA ALA A 354 -14.54 -20.68 -8.94
C ALA A 354 -14.96 -22.15 -9.03
N PRO A 355 -14.22 -23.00 -9.78
CA PRO A 355 -14.41 -24.44 -9.76
C PRO A 355 -14.25 -25.02 -8.34
N ARG A 356 -15.01 -26.07 -8.01
CA ARG A 356 -15.03 -26.66 -6.66
C ARG A 356 -13.64 -27.08 -6.15
N HIS A 357 -12.81 -27.65 -7.02
CA HIS A 357 -11.44 -28.05 -6.63
C HIS A 357 -10.57 -26.84 -6.27
N VAL A 358 -10.69 -25.71 -7.00
CA VAL A 358 -9.98 -24.45 -6.69
C VAL A 358 -10.44 -23.90 -5.36
N LEU A 359 -11.74 -23.92 -5.08
CA LEU A 359 -12.30 -23.51 -3.78
C LEU A 359 -11.70 -24.31 -2.63
N THR A 360 -11.55 -25.63 -2.79
CA THR A 360 -10.93 -26.50 -1.76
C THR A 360 -9.49 -26.09 -1.47
N LEU A 361 -8.72 -25.77 -2.51
CA LEU A 361 -7.33 -25.28 -2.37
C LEU A 361 -7.26 -23.91 -1.69
N ILE A 362 -8.15 -22.97 -2.08
CA ILE A 362 -8.27 -21.64 -1.46
C ILE A 362 -8.57 -21.78 0.05
N ARG A 363 -9.56 -22.63 0.41
CA ARG A 363 -9.89 -22.90 1.83
C ARG A 363 -8.72 -23.51 2.59
N GLY A 364 -8.00 -24.44 1.96
CA GLY A 364 -6.81 -25.07 2.55
C GLY A 364 -5.73 -24.03 2.85
N LEU A 365 -5.34 -23.23 1.86
CA LEU A 365 -4.33 -22.17 2.01
C LEU A 365 -4.79 -21.11 3.02
N ARG A 366 -6.05 -20.70 3.00
CA ARG A 366 -6.61 -19.75 3.95
C ARG A 366 -6.46 -20.25 5.39
N ARG A 367 -6.86 -21.50 5.68
CA ARG A 367 -6.71 -22.07 7.03
C ARG A 367 -5.26 -22.06 7.52
N GLU A 368 -4.31 -22.35 6.64
CA GLU A 368 -2.89 -22.33 7.01
C GLU A 368 -2.40 -20.88 7.25
N LEU A 369 -2.88 -19.90 6.47
CA LEU A 369 -2.58 -18.48 6.70
C LEU A 369 -3.19 -17.98 8.01
N ASP A 370 -4.45 -18.34 8.31
CA ASP A 370 -5.11 -17.96 9.56
C ASP A 370 -4.40 -18.57 10.78
N ARG A 371 -3.97 -19.86 10.70
CA ARG A 371 -3.14 -20.50 11.72
C ARG A 371 -1.80 -19.78 11.94
N LEU A 372 -1.17 -19.38 10.85
CA LEU A 372 0.11 -18.67 10.88
C LEU A 372 -0.04 -17.29 11.51
N LEU A 373 -1.08 -16.53 11.14
CA LEU A 373 -1.39 -15.22 11.72
C LEU A 373 -1.78 -15.33 13.20
N ASP A 374 -2.56 -16.34 13.56
CA ASP A 374 -2.93 -16.60 14.97
C ASP A 374 -1.71 -17.01 15.81
N ALA A 375 -0.87 -17.93 15.30
CA ALA A 375 0.38 -18.31 15.97
C ALA A 375 1.31 -17.11 16.18
N LYS A 376 1.50 -16.27 15.14
CA LYS A 376 2.29 -15.03 15.24
C LYS A 376 1.67 -14.02 16.19
N SER A 377 0.35 -13.95 16.28
CA SER A 377 -0.36 -13.09 17.24
C SER A 377 -0.27 -13.59 18.67
N ARG A 378 -0.13 -14.92 18.89
CA ARG A 378 0.10 -15.51 20.23
C ARG A 378 1.55 -15.38 20.67
N ASP A 379 2.47 -15.57 19.74
CA ASP A 379 3.91 -15.43 19.93
C ASP A 379 4.47 -14.45 18.88
N PRO A 380 4.48 -13.15 19.17
CA PRO A 380 4.99 -12.14 18.26
C PRO A 380 6.47 -12.33 17.91
N GLY A 381 7.26 -12.99 18.74
CA GLY A 381 8.67 -13.33 18.51
C GLY A 381 8.88 -14.52 17.56
N LEU A 382 7.82 -15.24 17.18
CA LEU A 382 7.91 -16.44 16.35
C LEU A 382 8.62 -16.16 15.01
N ASP A 383 9.69 -16.93 14.76
CA ASP A 383 10.44 -16.85 13.50
C ASP A 383 9.73 -17.66 12.39
N LEU A 384 9.13 -16.94 11.46
CA LEU A 384 8.40 -17.51 10.32
C LEU A 384 9.30 -17.88 9.13
N THR A 385 10.61 -17.64 9.23
CA THR A 385 11.56 -18.00 8.16
C THR A 385 11.90 -19.47 8.16
N ARG A 386 11.60 -20.17 9.26
CA ARG A 386 11.94 -21.58 9.47
C ARG A 386 10.74 -22.49 9.20
N SER A 387 11.01 -23.66 8.60
CA SER A 387 10.09 -24.79 8.42
C SER A 387 8.79 -24.54 7.61
N GLY A 388 7.67 -25.09 8.08
CA GLY A 388 6.37 -25.08 7.37
C GLY A 388 5.79 -23.70 7.13
N SER A 389 6.02 -22.73 8.04
CA SER A 389 5.51 -21.35 7.91
C SER A 389 6.05 -20.62 6.68
N ALA A 390 7.35 -20.81 6.38
CA ALA A 390 7.95 -20.22 5.18
C ALA A 390 7.26 -20.74 3.90
N LYS A 391 6.92 -22.04 3.83
CA LYS A 391 6.24 -22.65 2.68
C LYS A 391 4.84 -22.05 2.45
N VAL A 392 4.11 -21.72 3.52
CA VAL A 392 2.78 -21.09 3.41
C VAL A 392 2.90 -19.68 2.83
N VAL A 393 3.87 -18.90 3.29
CA VAL A 393 4.13 -17.54 2.76
C VAL A 393 4.61 -17.61 1.30
N ASP A 394 5.48 -18.57 0.96
CA ASP A 394 5.97 -18.77 -0.41
C ASP A 394 4.85 -19.23 -1.35
N ALA A 395 3.94 -20.09 -0.89
CA ALA A 395 2.76 -20.50 -1.65
C ALA A 395 1.82 -19.31 -1.94
N LEU A 396 1.54 -18.49 -0.93
CA LEU A 396 0.78 -17.24 -1.10
C LEU A 396 1.45 -16.33 -2.13
N ARG A 397 2.75 -16.10 -1.97
CA ARG A 397 3.54 -15.24 -2.87
C ARG A 397 3.49 -15.75 -4.31
N THR A 398 3.68 -17.05 -4.52
CA THR A 398 3.65 -17.67 -5.85
C THR A 398 2.28 -17.52 -6.50
N LEU A 399 1.21 -17.75 -5.75
CA LEU A 399 -0.17 -17.60 -6.24
C LEU A 399 -0.47 -16.16 -6.67
N LEU A 400 -0.12 -15.18 -5.82
CA LEU A 400 -0.34 -13.76 -6.11
C LEU A 400 0.52 -13.27 -7.30
N ALA A 401 1.77 -13.74 -7.38
CA ALA A 401 2.66 -13.42 -8.48
C ALA A 401 2.15 -13.98 -9.82
N GLU A 402 1.57 -15.19 -9.81
CA GLU A 402 1.00 -15.80 -11.00
C GLU A 402 -0.28 -15.08 -11.46
N GLU A 403 -1.17 -14.70 -10.52
CA GLU A 403 -2.35 -13.89 -10.86
C GLU A 403 -1.94 -12.55 -11.48
N GLU A 404 -0.89 -11.91 -10.95
CA GLU A 404 -0.37 -10.66 -11.49
C GLU A 404 0.30 -10.87 -12.87
N ARG A 405 1.05 -11.95 -13.04
CA ARG A 405 1.65 -12.31 -14.34
C ARG A 405 0.60 -12.48 -15.44
N VAL A 406 -0.51 -13.13 -15.11
CA VAL A 406 -1.63 -13.32 -16.04
C VAL A 406 -2.30 -11.97 -16.35
N ALA A 407 -2.53 -11.14 -15.34
CA ALA A 407 -3.19 -9.85 -15.49
C ALA A 407 -2.40 -8.84 -16.34
N TYR A 408 -1.06 -8.90 -16.27
CA TYR A 408 -0.16 -8.01 -17.02
C TYR A 408 0.43 -8.65 -18.30
N GLY A 409 -0.06 -9.81 -18.72
CA GLY A 409 0.34 -10.43 -19.99
C GLY A 409 1.78 -10.97 -20.04
N GLY A 410 2.31 -11.42 -18.88
CA GLY A 410 3.60 -12.12 -18.80
C GLY A 410 4.84 -11.23 -18.54
N GLY A 411 4.67 -9.94 -18.29
CA GLY A 411 5.77 -9.05 -17.88
C GLY A 411 6.24 -9.36 -16.45
N SER A 412 7.57 -9.27 -16.20
CA SER A 412 8.14 -9.52 -14.88
C SER A 412 7.86 -8.38 -13.89
N GLN A 413 7.44 -8.71 -12.66
CA GLN A 413 7.24 -7.75 -11.54
C GLN A 413 8.50 -6.93 -11.20
N ALA A 414 9.68 -7.51 -11.37
CA ALA A 414 10.94 -6.81 -11.12
C ALA A 414 11.05 -5.53 -11.97
N ASP A 415 10.44 -5.52 -13.16
CA ASP A 415 10.46 -4.38 -14.08
C ASP A 415 9.49 -3.27 -13.64
N THR A 416 8.36 -3.61 -12.96
CA THR A 416 7.42 -2.60 -12.47
C THR A 416 7.98 -1.80 -11.28
N TRP A 417 8.79 -2.44 -10.41
CA TRP A 417 9.47 -1.72 -9.34
C TRP A 417 10.64 -0.88 -9.87
N ARG A 418 11.43 -1.42 -10.82
CA ARG A 418 12.56 -0.71 -11.44
C ARG A 418 12.13 0.50 -12.25
N ARG A 419 11.04 0.41 -13.05
CA ARG A 419 10.53 1.54 -13.84
C ARG A 419 10.14 2.77 -13.00
N GLY A 420 9.79 2.60 -11.72
CA GLY A 420 9.51 3.70 -10.80
C GLY A 420 10.75 4.36 -10.18
N SER A 421 11.87 3.63 -10.09
CA SER A 421 13.12 4.10 -9.46
C SER A 421 14.17 4.63 -10.46
N ASP A 422 14.15 4.15 -11.70
CA ASP A 422 15.18 4.46 -12.71
C ASP A 422 15.01 5.83 -13.40
N TYR A 423 13.87 6.50 -13.19
CA TYR A 423 13.59 7.79 -13.84
C TYR A 423 14.36 9.00 -13.26
N ASN A 424 15.19 8.81 -12.23
CA ASN A 424 15.90 9.93 -11.61
C ASN A 424 17.36 10.12 -12.07
N ASP A 425 17.93 9.21 -12.91
CA ASP A 425 19.37 9.27 -13.24
C ASP A 425 19.70 9.78 -14.64
N GLU A 426 18.77 9.84 -15.59
CA GLU A 426 19.10 10.29 -16.97
C GLU A 426 18.99 11.80 -17.20
N ASP A 427 18.22 12.55 -16.40
CA ASP A 427 18.01 14.00 -16.59
C ASP A 427 18.97 14.90 -15.81
N SER A 428 19.97 14.35 -15.11
CA SER A 428 20.98 15.16 -14.40
C SER A 428 22.10 15.69 -15.30
N ARG A 429 22.09 15.39 -16.60
CA ARG A 429 23.06 15.93 -17.56
C ARG A 429 22.35 16.77 -18.63
N GLY A 430 22.17 18.04 -18.31
CA GLY A 430 22.11 19.14 -19.28
C GLY A 430 21.05 19.02 -20.38
N GLY A 431 19.81 19.31 -20.06
CA GLY A 431 18.78 19.56 -21.06
C GLY A 431 17.91 20.73 -20.63
N GLY A 432 18.20 21.93 -21.13
CA GLY A 432 17.35 23.09 -20.94
C GLY A 432 15.95 22.85 -21.50
N TYR A 433 14.93 23.15 -20.72
CA TYR A 433 13.55 23.12 -21.13
C TYR A 433 13.32 24.07 -22.30
N PRO A 434 12.70 23.64 -23.42
CA PRO A 434 12.23 24.56 -24.46
C PRO A 434 10.89 25.14 -24.01
N TYR A 435 10.90 26.17 -23.19
CA TYR A 435 9.76 27.07 -23.10
C TYR A 435 9.83 28.08 -24.24
N GLY A 436 9.16 27.74 -25.35
CA GLY A 436 8.83 28.66 -26.41
C GLY A 436 7.38 29.10 -26.25
N GLU A 437 7.19 30.29 -25.70
CA GLU A 437 5.94 31.04 -25.85
C GLU A 437 5.58 31.16 -27.33
N ARG A 438 4.39 30.71 -27.71
CA ARG A 438 3.74 31.17 -28.95
C ARG A 438 2.56 32.04 -28.61
N ALA A 439 2.83 33.34 -28.57
CA ALA A 439 1.84 34.37 -28.74
C ALA A 439 1.18 34.24 -30.15
N ARG A 440 -0.14 34.35 -30.19
CA ARG A 440 -0.91 34.48 -31.42
C ARG A 440 -0.65 35.87 -32.02
N GLY A 441 -0.21 35.90 -33.27
CA GLY A 441 -0.25 37.09 -34.11
C GLY A 441 -0.38 36.65 -35.58
N GLY A 442 -1.47 36.97 -36.20
CA GLY A 442 -1.77 36.68 -37.60
C GLY A 442 -0.93 37.56 -38.56
N GLY A 443 -0.73 37.06 -39.76
CA GLY A 443 -0.17 37.86 -40.85
C GLY A 443 0.08 37.05 -42.11
N TYR A 444 -0.63 37.33 -43.14
CA TYR A 444 -0.56 36.85 -44.51
C TYR A 444 0.84 37.03 -45.14
N GLY A 445 1.23 36.18 -46.09
CA GLY A 445 2.20 36.52 -47.11
C GLY A 445 2.97 35.36 -47.70
N GLY A 446 2.75 35.05 -48.95
CA GLY A 446 3.28 33.97 -49.75
C GLY A 446 4.76 34.14 -50.17
N GLY A 447 5.32 33.11 -50.80
CA GLY A 447 6.60 33.21 -51.49
C GLY A 447 7.27 31.86 -51.74
N ARG A 448 7.37 31.51 -53.00
CA ARG A 448 7.96 30.33 -53.67
C ARG A 448 9.49 30.23 -53.53
N GLY A 449 10.00 29.01 -53.74
CA GLY A 449 11.37 28.66 -54.19
C GLY A 449 12.04 27.70 -53.21
N GLY A 450 12.50 26.50 -53.51
CA GLY A 450 13.20 26.02 -54.69
C GLY A 450 14.65 25.67 -54.34
N GLY A 451 15.09 24.39 -54.49
CA GLY A 451 16.49 23.99 -54.48
C GLY A 451 16.89 23.04 -53.33
N SER A 452 17.07 21.75 -53.44
CA SER A 452 17.96 20.88 -54.19
C SER A 452 19.39 20.76 -53.66
N PHE A 453 19.78 19.51 -53.40
CA PHE A 453 21.12 18.88 -53.36
C PHE A 453 22.04 19.03 -52.15
N GLY A 454 22.53 17.86 -51.70
CA GLY A 454 23.78 17.75 -50.95
C GLY A 454 24.00 16.40 -50.27
N ARG A 455 24.48 15.41 -51.01
CA ARG A 455 25.06 14.16 -50.46
C ARG A 455 26.40 14.49 -49.77
N GLY A 456 26.61 13.91 -48.58
CA GLY A 456 27.92 13.86 -47.95
C GLY A 456 28.09 12.58 -47.13
N ARG A 457 28.88 11.65 -47.70
CA ARG A 457 29.45 10.47 -46.99
C ARG A 457 30.59 10.93 -46.09
N GLY A 458 30.65 10.41 -44.84
CA GLY A 458 31.81 10.54 -43.98
C GLY A 458 31.86 9.44 -42.92
N ARG A 459 32.90 8.62 -43.05
CA ARG A 459 33.28 7.48 -42.22
C ARG A 459 33.66 7.85 -40.78
N GLY A 460 33.39 6.91 -39.86
CA GLY A 460 34.41 6.31 -38.99
C GLY A 460 34.60 6.96 -37.64
N GLY A 461 34.47 6.16 -36.59
CA GLY A 461 34.97 6.46 -35.25
C GLY A 461 34.26 5.62 -34.19
N GLY A 462 34.72 4.39 -33.99
CA GLY A 462 34.31 3.58 -32.84
C GLY A 462 34.78 4.21 -31.54
N GLY A 463 33.86 4.45 -30.63
CA GLY A 463 34.12 4.80 -29.23
C GLY A 463 33.41 3.80 -28.36
N ASN A 464 34.16 2.81 -27.91
CA ASN A 464 33.76 1.77 -26.97
C ASN A 464 33.57 2.45 -25.57
N SER A 465 32.37 2.87 -25.21
CA SER A 465 32.04 3.24 -23.83
C SER A 465 31.64 1.94 -23.12
N GLY A 466 32.62 1.26 -22.52
CA GLY A 466 32.43 0.13 -21.64
C GLY A 466 31.61 0.59 -20.42
N GLY A 467 30.32 0.28 -20.42
CA GLY A 467 29.46 0.40 -19.27
C GLY A 467 30.00 -0.49 -18.15
N VAL A 468 30.37 0.11 -17.03
CA VAL A 468 30.87 -0.62 -15.87
C VAL A 468 29.68 -1.31 -15.23
N SER A 469 29.59 -2.64 -15.37
CA SER A 469 28.51 -3.45 -14.80
C SER A 469 28.54 -3.43 -13.26
N ASP A 470 27.36 -3.55 -12.66
CA ASP A 470 27.20 -3.75 -11.22
C ASP A 470 27.98 -4.98 -10.75
N TRP A 471 28.46 -4.95 -9.53
CA TRP A 471 29.33 -5.97 -8.97
C TRP A 471 28.86 -6.44 -7.60
N GLU A 472 29.12 -7.70 -7.28
CA GLU A 472 28.77 -8.28 -6.00
C GLU A 472 29.87 -8.00 -4.96
N CYS A 473 29.46 -7.51 -3.80
CA CYS A 473 30.41 -7.15 -2.73
C CYS A 473 31.11 -8.40 -2.18
N PRO A 474 32.46 -8.46 -2.22
CA PRO A 474 33.21 -9.59 -1.64
C PRO A 474 32.96 -9.80 -0.13
N GLY A 475 32.48 -8.77 0.56
CA GLY A 475 32.07 -8.85 1.98
C GLY A 475 30.64 -9.37 2.19
N GLY A 476 29.98 -9.91 1.16
CA GLY A 476 28.64 -10.52 1.30
C GLY A 476 27.48 -9.53 1.50
N CYS A 477 27.70 -8.23 1.26
CA CYS A 477 26.67 -7.19 1.47
C CYS A 477 25.63 -7.08 0.34
N GLY A 478 25.76 -7.88 -0.74
CA GLY A 478 24.93 -7.85 -1.95
C GLY A 478 25.52 -7.00 -3.08
N TRP A 479 24.70 -6.69 -4.07
CA TRP A 479 25.11 -5.98 -5.27
C TRP A 479 25.43 -4.50 -5.04
N VAL A 480 26.50 -4.01 -5.67
CA VAL A 480 26.98 -2.61 -5.62
C VAL A 480 26.98 -2.06 -7.04
N PHE A 481 26.47 -0.84 -7.22
CA PHE A 481 26.42 -0.19 -8.54
C PHE A 481 27.80 -0.07 -9.20
N GLY A 482 27.87 -0.33 -10.49
CA GLY A 482 29.11 -0.43 -11.25
C GLY A 482 29.99 0.84 -11.19
N HIS A 483 29.42 2.02 -11.02
CA HIS A 483 30.15 3.28 -10.87
C HIS A 483 30.78 3.48 -9.47
N LYS A 484 30.39 2.68 -8.47
CA LYS A 484 30.95 2.73 -7.11
C LYS A 484 32.19 1.84 -7.02
N ARG A 485 33.31 2.39 -6.61
CA ARG A 485 34.57 1.64 -6.43
C ARG A 485 34.69 0.92 -5.08
N ARG A 486 33.80 1.22 -4.13
CA ARG A 486 33.74 0.61 -2.80
C ARG A 486 32.30 0.30 -2.42
N CYS A 487 32.08 -0.78 -1.67
CA CYS A 487 30.79 -1.11 -1.11
C CYS A 487 30.39 -0.03 -0.08
N PHE A 488 29.20 0.53 -0.23
CA PHE A 488 28.68 1.55 0.68
C PHE A 488 28.28 1.00 2.07
N ARG A 489 28.15 -0.34 2.20
CA ARG A 489 27.81 -0.98 3.49
C ARG A 489 29.02 -1.36 4.32
N CYS A 490 30.06 -1.93 3.73
CA CYS A 490 31.24 -2.42 4.44
C CYS A 490 32.55 -1.74 4.04
N GLY A 491 32.55 -0.84 3.04
CA GLY A 491 33.72 -0.12 2.58
C GLY A 491 34.71 -0.95 1.73
N VAL A 492 34.43 -2.24 1.51
CA VAL A 492 35.32 -3.13 0.72
C VAL A 492 35.39 -2.66 -0.72
N PRO A 493 36.60 -2.52 -1.31
CA PRO A 493 36.76 -2.11 -2.70
C PRO A 493 36.36 -3.21 -3.69
N ARG A 494 35.94 -2.84 -4.91
CA ARG A 494 35.49 -3.73 -5.97
C ARG A 494 36.54 -4.80 -6.33
N ASP A 495 37.77 -4.42 -6.42
CA ASP A 495 38.84 -5.22 -7.03
C ASP A 495 39.69 -5.99 -6.00
N GLY A 496 39.24 -6.19 -4.78
CA GLY A 496 39.92 -7.02 -3.77
C GLY A 496 41.40 -6.69 -3.53
N GLY A 497 41.91 -5.60 -4.10
CA GLY A 497 43.30 -5.17 -4.02
C GLY A 497 43.61 -4.58 -2.66
N GLY A 498 44.28 -5.35 -1.83
CA GLY A 498 44.90 -4.86 -0.62
C GLY A 498 46.13 -4.02 -0.97
N ASP A 499 46.04 -2.71 -0.78
CA ASP A 499 47.25 -1.88 -0.63
C ASP A 499 47.78 -2.10 0.77
N GLY A 500 48.92 -2.78 0.81
CA GLY A 500 49.69 -2.95 2.03
C GLY A 500 50.16 -1.60 2.56
N PHE A 501 49.78 -1.27 3.77
CA PHE A 501 50.48 -0.27 4.56
C PHE A 501 50.89 -0.89 5.89
N VAL A 502 52.18 -1.14 5.98
CA VAL A 502 52.92 -1.51 7.20
C VAL A 502 53.07 -0.26 8.04
N GLY A 503 52.72 -0.31 9.31
CA GLY A 503 52.99 0.75 10.25
C GLY A 503 52.42 0.42 11.63
N GLY A 504 53.26 -0.12 12.48
CA GLY A 504 52.97 -0.60 13.83
C GLY A 504 52.78 0.53 14.88
N PRO A 505 52.86 0.22 16.18
CA PRO A 505 51.77 0.50 17.11
C PRO A 505 52.02 1.67 18.05
N SER A 506 50.99 2.26 18.60
CA SER A 506 51.05 3.02 19.86
C SER A 506 49.66 3.16 20.50
N ALA A 507 49.49 2.50 21.61
CA ALA A 507 48.58 2.89 22.68
C ALA A 507 49.42 3.59 23.78
N PRO A 508 48.89 4.17 24.88
CA PRO A 508 47.51 4.41 25.29
C PRO A 508 47.33 5.83 25.90
N GLY A 509 46.11 6.21 26.25
CA GLY A 509 45.90 7.40 27.09
C GLY A 509 44.48 7.68 27.50
N HIS A 510 44.16 7.37 28.73
CA HIS A 510 43.02 7.81 29.55
C HIS A 510 42.59 9.27 29.38
N THR A 511 41.31 9.63 29.48
CA THR A 511 40.57 10.13 30.67
C THR A 511 39.23 10.71 30.29
N ARG A 512 38.20 10.27 30.98
CA ARG A 512 37.06 10.92 31.65
C ARG A 512 36.80 12.43 31.32
N PHE A 513 35.60 12.72 30.82
CA PHE A 513 34.51 13.35 31.59
C PHE A 513 33.18 13.00 30.93
#